data_7ec4c95b1e838a2d867b6244d6f055db
#
_entry.id   7ec4c95b1e838a2d867b6244d6f055db
#
_cell.length_a   1.000
_cell.length_b   1.000
_cell.length_c   1.000
_cell.angle_alpha   90.00
_cell.angle_beta   90.00
_cell.angle_gamma   90.00
#
_symmetry.space_group_name_H-M   'P 1'
#
loop_
_entity.id
_entity.type
_entity.pdbx_description
1 polymer ?
#
loop_
_entity_poly.entity_id
_entity_poly.type
_entity_poly.pdbx_seq_one_letter_code
_entity_poly.pdbx_strand_id
1 'polypeptide(L)'
;MNVALFDKRQGSTPGQDLTRPFGPLTTDFADAAHALIHARQTVSPKRLISPGPNPEQLQRMLLAAATAPDHGLLIPWRFIEIPAHRRAALGEVFALALIDRDPSATLEQIDDARSKAMRAPLLMLAVARLGKEEPDTPPLERMISLGCAVQNILLSAQCQGFGSGLTSGRAIGSARMRALFSLPVGEEAVCFINIGTAAKVKSPRQRPSTNRFFATLD
;
A
#
# COMPACT_ATOMS: atom_id res chain seq x y z
N MET A 1 -2.52 7.67 -26.11
CA MET A 1 -1.29 6.86 -26.04
C MET A 1 -1.67 5.58 -25.32
N ASN A 2 -1.62 4.44 -26.03
CA ASN A 2 -2.30 3.19 -25.72
C ASN A 2 -1.85 2.57 -24.38
N VAL A 3 -2.84 2.27 -23.55
CA VAL A 3 -2.71 1.33 -22.43
C VAL A 3 -2.68 -0.08 -23.04
N ALA A 4 -1.55 -0.76 -22.99
CA ALA A 4 -1.43 -2.13 -23.44
C ALA A 4 -2.32 -3.02 -22.57
N LEU A 5 -3.34 -3.62 -23.21
CA LEU A 5 -4.13 -4.73 -22.71
C LEU A 5 -3.19 -5.92 -22.47
N PHE A 6 -3.16 -6.42 -21.26
CA PHE A 6 -2.47 -7.68 -20.92
C PHE A 6 -3.19 -8.82 -21.65
N ASP A 7 -2.50 -9.44 -22.60
CA ASP A 7 -2.96 -10.61 -23.38
C ASP A 7 -3.04 -11.84 -22.45
N LYS A 8 -4.19 -12.51 -22.54
CA LYS A 8 -4.43 -13.80 -21.90
C LYS A 8 -3.69 -14.87 -22.68
N ARG A 9 -2.51 -15.32 -22.27
CA ARG A 9 -2.04 -16.68 -22.57
C ARG A 9 -0.95 -17.16 -21.61
N GLN A 10 -1.32 -18.23 -20.88
CA GLN A 10 -0.58 -19.44 -20.50
C GLN A 10 0.72 -19.36 -19.67
N GLY A 11 0.63 -19.99 -18.54
CA GLY A 11 1.72 -20.45 -17.70
C GLY A 11 1.16 -20.98 -16.39
N SER A 12 0.59 -22.20 -16.37
CA SER A 12 0.16 -22.87 -15.15
C SER A 12 1.38 -23.35 -14.38
N THR A 13 1.82 -22.56 -13.42
CA THR A 13 2.61 -23.04 -12.28
C THR A 13 1.71 -23.93 -11.44
N PRO A 14 2.18 -25.06 -10.84
CA PRO A 14 1.35 -25.87 -9.95
C PRO A 14 0.95 -25.01 -8.75
N GLY A 15 -0.20 -24.34 -8.88
CA GLY A 15 -0.81 -23.53 -7.85
C GLY A 15 -1.35 -24.46 -6.77
N GLN A 16 -1.00 -24.22 -5.54
CA GLN A 16 -1.81 -24.64 -4.41
C GLN A 16 -3.25 -24.22 -4.70
N ASP A 17 -4.15 -25.20 -4.66
CA ASP A 17 -5.60 -24.96 -4.80
C ASP A 17 -6.07 -24.04 -3.66
N LEU A 18 -6.12 -22.74 -3.93
CA LEU A 18 -6.58 -21.72 -2.98
C LEU A 18 -8.10 -21.73 -2.79
N THR A 19 -8.82 -22.65 -3.45
CA THR A 19 -10.29 -22.77 -3.37
C THR A 19 -10.77 -23.72 -2.27
N ARG A 20 -9.87 -24.37 -1.54
CA ARG A 20 -10.26 -25.23 -0.42
C ARG A 20 -10.94 -24.40 0.67
N PRO A 21 -12.18 -24.75 1.08
CA PRO A 21 -12.78 -24.13 2.24
C PRO A 21 -11.89 -24.37 3.46
N PHE A 22 -11.55 -23.31 4.16
CA PHE A 22 -10.75 -23.40 5.38
C PHE A 22 -11.53 -24.24 6.40
N GLY A 23 -11.01 -25.46 6.68
CA GLY A 23 -11.32 -26.16 7.92
C GLY A 23 -10.77 -25.36 9.12
N PRO A 24 -11.10 -25.74 10.36
CA PRO A 24 -10.53 -25.10 11.53
C PRO A 24 -9.00 -25.15 11.44
N LEU A 25 -8.37 -23.97 11.56
CA LEU A 25 -6.91 -23.85 11.55
C LEU A 25 -6.36 -24.64 12.74
N THR A 26 -5.29 -25.40 12.53
CA THR A 26 -4.57 -26.01 13.64
C THR A 26 -4.05 -24.94 14.58
N THR A 27 -3.88 -25.26 15.87
CA THR A 27 -3.33 -24.34 16.88
C THR A 27 -2.03 -23.69 16.41
N ASP A 28 -1.13 -24.47 15.82
CA ASP A 28 0.16 -23.99 15.30
C ASP A 28 -0.01 -22.92 14.21
N PHE A 29 -1.02 -23.07 13.36
CA PHE A 29 -1.28 -22.09 12.30
C PHE A 29 -1.89 -20.79 12.86
N ALA A 30 -2.77 -20.88 13.86
CA ALA A 30 -3.31 -19.73 14.55
C ALA A 30 -2.21 -18.94 15.25
N ASP A 31 -1.32 -19.62 15.95
CA ASP A 31 -0.19 -18.99 16.65
C ASP A 31 0.78 -18.33 15.67
N ALA A 32 1.07 -18.97 14.53
CA ALA A 32 1.89 -18.38 13.47
C ALA A 32 1.24 -17.11 12.88
N ALA A 33 -0.08 -17.11 12.65
CA ALA A 33 -0.81 -15.94 12.16
C ALA A 33 -0.77 -14.78 13.17
N HIS A 34 -0.98 -15.07 14.46
CA HIS A 34 -0.85 -14.08 15.54
C HIS A 34 0.57 -13.53 15.62
N ALA A 35 1.58 -14.39 15.59
CA ALA A 35 2.99 -13.99 15.61
C ALA A 35 3.31 -13.04 14.45
N LEU A 36 2.85 -13.34 13.23
CA LEU A 36 3.02 -12.49 12.06
C LEU A 36 2.40 -11.10 12.26
N ILE A 37 1.14 -11.04 12.72
CA ILE A 37 0.42 -9.79 12.94
C ILE A 37 1.16 -8.94 13.99
N HIS A 38 1.61 -9.55 15.08
CA HIS A 38 2.32 -8.87 16.16
C HIS A 38 3.74 -8.43 15.75
N ALA A 39 4.45 -9.22 14.95
CA ALA A 39 5.80 -8.90 14.47
C ALA A 39 5.83 -7.74 13.48
N ARG A 40 4.73 -7.52 12.72
CA ARG A 40 4.70 -6.46 11.71
C ARG A 40 4.90 -5.07 12.34
N GLN A 41 5.90 -4.37 11.86
CA GLN A 41 6.22 -3.01 12.28
C GLN A 41 6.31 -2.09 11.06
N THR A 42 6.02 -0.81 11.26
CA THR A 42 6.28 0.23 10.26
C THR A 42 7.77 0.54 10.20
N VAL A 43 8.35 0.37 9.02
CA VAL A 43 9.72 0.79 8.72
C VAL A 43 9.68 2.11 7.95
N SER A 44 10.40 3.12 8.46
CA SER A 44 10.50 4.40 7.76
C SER A 44 11.13 4.21 6.37
N PRO A 45 10.62 4.86 5.32
CA PRO A 45 11.19 4.74 3.96
C PRO A 45 12.68 5.07 3.87
N LYS A 46 13.20 5.96 4.70
CA LYS A 46 14.65 6.26 4.80
C LYS A 46 15.50 5.06 5.28
N ARG A 47 14.87 4.00 5.78
CA ARG A 47 15.53 2.77 6.30
C ARG A 47 15.23 1.54 5.46
N LEU A 48 14.53 1.72 4.34
CA LEU A 48 14.27 0.67 3.36
C LEU A 48 15.35 0.76 2.29
N ILE A 49 16.17 -0.26 2.21
CA ILE A 49 17.29 -0.37 1.27
C ILE A 49 17.08 -1.53 0.30
N SER A 50 17.88 -1.59 -0.75
CA SER A 50 17.92 -2.73 -1.66
C SER A 50 18.45 -3.99 -0.95
N PRO A 51 18.02 -5.21 -1.39
CA PRO A 51 17.07 -5.41 -2.48
C PRO A 51 15.62 -5.11 -2.07
N GLY A 52 14.80 -4.71 -3.06
CA GLY A 52 13.34 -4.76 -2.97
C GLY A 52 12.81 -6.14 -3.37
N PRO A 53 11.49 -6.36 -3.30
CA PRO A 53 10.88 -7.59 -3.79
C PRO A 53 11.10 -7.73 -5.30
N ASN A 54 11.34 -8.97 -5.72
CA ASN A 54 11.36 -9.32 -7.13
C ASN A 54 9.91 -9.43 -7.67
N PRO A 55 9.71 -9.58 -9.00
CA PRO A 55 8.37 -9.63 -9.60
C PRO A 55 7.47 -10.74 -9.01
N GLU A 56 8.01 -11.92 -8.72
CA GLU A 56 7.26 -13.02 -8.13
C GLU A 56 6.83 -12.71 -6.69
N GLN A 57 7.72 -12.12 -5.90
CA GLN A 57 7.42 -11.67 -4.54
C GLN A 57 6.37 -10.56 -4.52
N LEU A 58 6.47 -9.60 -5.44
CA LEU A 58 5.44 -8.57 -5.61
C LEU A 58 4.10 -9.18 -5.99
N GLN A 59 4.08 -10.13 -6.93
CA GLN A 59 2.85 -10.81 -7.32
C GLN A 59 2.17 -11.52 -6.14
N ARG A 60 2.93 -12.17 -5.25
CA ARG A 60 2.38 -12.77 -4.02
C ARG A 60 1.73 -11.74 -3.09
N MET A 61 2.33 -10.54 -2.98
CA MET A 61 1.74 -9.45 -2.20
C MET A 61 0.43 -8.94 -2.81
N LEU A 62 0.36 -8.84 -4.15
CA LEU A 62 -0.84 -8.41 -4.86
C LEU A 62 -1.96 -9.46 -4.80
N LEU A 63 -1.61 -10.75 -4.86
CA LEU A 63 -2.56 -11.85 -4.64
C LEU A 63 -3.13 -11.81 -3.21
N ALA A 64 -2.30 -11.51 -2.20
CA ALA A 64 -2.78 -11.32 -0.84
C ALA A 64 -3.74 -10.12 -0.72
N ALA A 65 -3.48 -9.03 -1.45
CA ALA A 65 -4.42 -7.90 -1.49
C ALA A 65 -5.78 -8.29 -2.07
N ALA A 66 -5.82 -9.17 -3.06
CA ALA A 66 -7.04 -9.63 -3.70
C ALA A 66 -7.97 -10.44 -2.78
N THR A 67 -7.46 -10.91 -1.62
CA THR A 67 -8.28 -11.63 -0.62
C THR A 67 -8.93 -10.70 0.42
N ALA A 68 -8.79 -9.39 0.27
CA ALA A 68 -9.42 -8.43 1.16
C ALA A 68 -10.95 -8.55 1.09
N PRO A 69 -11.67 -8.34 2.22
CA PRO A 69 -13.12 -8.24 2.19
C PRO A 69 -13.58 -7.18 1.20
N ASP A 70 -14.49 -7.56 0.31
CA ASP A 70 -14.93 -6.69 -0.79
C ASP A 70 -16.40 -6.99 -1.11
N HIS A 71 -17.26 -6.06 -0.77
CA HIS A 71 -18.69 -6.18 -1.00
C HIS A 71 -18.98 -6.20 -2.50
N GLY A 72 -19.60 -7.26 -2.99
CA GLY A 72 -19.98 -7.41 -4.38
C GLY A 72 -18.81 -7.55 -5.37
N LEU A 73 -17.59 -7.85 -4.88
CA LEU A 73 -16.39 -7.98 -5.71
C LEU A 73 -16.12 -6.72 -6.57
N LEU A 74 -16.34 -5.55 -6.00
CA LEU A 74 -16.19 -4.25 -6.67
C LEU A 74 -14.74 -3.91 -6.98
N ILE A 75 -13.78 -4.48 -6.23
CA ILE A 75 -12.35 -4.12 -6.29
C ILE A 75 -12.21 -2.60 -6.21
N PRO A 76 -12.66 -1.96 -5.10
CA PRO A 76 -12.72 -0.51 -4.99
C PRO A 76 -11.33 0.12 -4.76
N TRP A 77 -10.29 -0.52 -5.29
CA TRP A 77 -8.90 -0.08 -5.20
C TRP A 77 -8.11 -0.43 -6.46
N ARG A 78 -7.01 0.27 -6.63
CA ARG A 78 -5.91 -0.13 -7.50
C ARG A 78 -4.57 0.29 -6.92
N PHE A 79 -3.53 -0.46 -7.25
CA PHE A 79 -2.16 -0.14 -6.87
C PHE A 79 -1.37 0.25 -8.12
N ILE A 80 -0.62 1.36 -8.04
CA ILE A 80 0.18 1.86 -9.15
C ILE A 80 1.64 1.83 -8.71
N GLU A 81 2.44 0.95 -9.30
CA GLU A 81 3.88 0.95 -9.08
C GLU A 81 4.52 2.19 -9.72
N ILE A 82 5.48 2.79 -9.00
CA ILE A 82 6.28 3.90 -9.49
C ILE A 82 7.69 3.36 -9.78
N PRO A 83 8.00 2.98 -11.02
CA PRO A 83 9.30 2.45 -11.37
C PRO A 83 10.39 3.51 -11.28
N ALA A 84 11.66 3.10 -11.20
CA ALA A 84 12.80 3.98 -10.96
C ALA A 84 12.85 5.18 -11.93
N HIS A 85 12.58 4.96 -13.21
CA HIS A 85 12.62 6.01 -14.25
C HIS A 85 11.50 7.06 -14.11
N ARG A 86 10.44 6.78 -13.32
CA ARG A 86 9.33 7.72 -13.05
C ARG A 86 9.47 8.45 -11.71
N ARG A 87 10.42 8.06 -10.87
CA ARG A 87 10.61 8.62 -9.53
C ARG A 87 10.98 10.09 -9.55
N ALA A 88 11.75 10.54 -10.53
CA ALA A 88 12.09 11.96 -10.68
C ALA A 88 10.84 12.81 -10.90
N ALA A 89 9.93 12.39 -11.76
CA ALA A 89 8.65 13.10 -11.99
C ALA A 89 7.80 13.17 -10.71
N LEU A 90 7.73 12.10 -9.92
CA LEU A 90 7.05 12.11 -8.62
C LEU A 90 7.75 13.08 -7.64
N GLY A 91 9.07 13.09 -7.63
CA GLY A 91 9.85 14.02 -6.80
C GLY A 91 9.53 15.47 -7.10
N GLU A 92 9.43 15.84 -8.38
CA GLU A 92 9.02 17.20 -8.79
C GLU A 92 7.59 17.51 -8.33
N VAL A 93 6.66 16.57 -8.40
CA VAL A 93 5.31 16.78 -7.87
C VAL A 93 5.33 17.04 -6.36
N PHE A 94 6.16 16.32 -5.59
CA PHE A 94 6.30 16.61 -4.16
C PHE A 94 6.87 17.99 -3.88
N ALA A 95 7.89 18.41 -4.64
CA ALA A 95 8.53 19.73 -4.51
C ALA A 95 7.52 20.85 -4.85
N LEU A 96 6.89 20.75 -6.01
CA LEU A 96 5.94 21.76 -6.48
C LEU A 96 4.68 21.84 -5.60
N ALA A 97 4.16 20.70 -5.11
CA ALA A 97 3.04 20.72 -4.17
C ALA A 97 3.43 21.31 -2.80
N LEU A 98 4.71 21.29 -2.43
CA LEU A 98 5.19 22.03 -1.26
C LEU A 98 5.18 23.53 -1.54
N ILE A 99 5.73 23.97 -2.65
CA ILE A 99 5.79 25.40 -3.06
C ILE A 99 4.37 25.98 -3.18
N ASP A 100 3.43 25.25 -3.81
CA ASP A 100 2.03 25.71 -3.94
C ASP A 100 1.38 25.98 -2.59
N ARG A 101 1.73 25.18 -1.58
CA ARG A 101 1.16 25.28 -0.23
C ARG A 101 1.90 26.27 0.66
N ASP A 102 3.21 26.40 0.46
CA ASP A 102 4.10 27.22 1.26
C ASP A 102 5.12 27.90 0.34
N PRO A 103 4.75 29.08 -0.19
CA PRO A 103 5.67 29.85 -1.05
C PRO A 103 6.96 30.30 -0.36
N SER A 104 7.03 30.22 0.98
CA SER A 104 8.22 30.56 1.77
C SER A 104 9.14 29.35 2.04
N ALA A 105 8.79 28.16 1.50
CA ALA A 105 9.60 26.96 1.67
C ALA A 105 11.04 27.17 1.21
N THR A 106 11.99 26.78 2.07
CA THR A 106 13.41 26.87 1.76
C THR A 106 13.82 25.86 0.68
N LEU A 107 14.94 26.11 0.00
CA LEU A 107 15.50 25.18 -0.97
C LEU A 107 15.76 23.80 -0.35
N GLU A 108 16.26 23.74 0.89
CA GLU A 108 16.48 22.49 1.62
C GLU A 108 15.17 21.71 1.83
N GLN A 109 14.07 22.37 2.20
CA GLN A 109 12.75 21.75 2.36
C GLN A 109 12.22 21.22 1.03
N ILE A 110 12.42 21.96 -0.04
CA ILE A 110 12.02 21.57 -1.40
C ILE A 110 12.80 20.33 -1.85
N ASP A 111 14.11 20.30 -1.60
CA ASP A 111 14.98 19.16 -1.94
C ASP A 111 14.68 17.92 -1.08
N ASP A 112 14.41 18.10 0.23
CA ASP A 112 13.92 16.96 1.06
C ASP A 112 12.57 16.44 0.53
N ALA A 113 11.65 17.32 0.13
CA ALA A 113 10.40 16.90 -0.47
C ALA A 113 10.63 16.09 -1.75
N ARG A 114 11.47 16.57 -2.67
CA ARG A 114 11.85 15.89 -3.91
C ARG A 114 12.48 14.53 -3.64
N SER A 115 13.36 14.44 -2.65
CA SER A 115 14.07 13.21 -2.29
C SER A 115 13.16 12.07 -1.81
N LYS A 116 11.94 12.37 -1.35
CA LYS A 116 11.00 11.37 -0.81
C LYS A 116 10.62 10.30 -1.82
N ALA A 117 10.58 10.66 -3.10
CA ALA A 117 10.27 9.72 -4.17
C ALA A 117 11.35 8.61 -4.34
N MET A 118 12.57 8.83 -3.87
CA MET A 118 13.71 7.93 -4.06
C MET A 118 13.94 6.95 -2.90
N ARG A 119 13.13 7.01 -1.83
CA ARG A 119 13.47 6.43 -0.53
C ARG A 119 13.28 4.93 -0.42
N ALA A 120 12.57 4.23 -1.20
CA ALA A 120 12.37 2.79 -1.05
C ALA A 120 12.61 2.06 -2.36
N PRO A 121 13.10 0.81 -2.36
CA PRO A 121 13.28 0.03 -3.57
C PRO A 121 11.97 -0.16 -4.34
N LEU A 122 10.90 -0.58 -3.67
CA LEU A 122 9.55 -0.63 -4.22
C LEU A 122 8.69 0.50 -3.64
N LEU A 123 8.03 1.23 -4.50
CA LEU A 123 7.08 2.28 -4.17
C LEU A 123 5.81 2.11 -5.00
N MET A 124 4.68 1.99 -4.33
CA MET A 124 3.37 1.93 -4.98
C MET A 124 2.46 3.01 -4.41
N LEU A 125 1.59 3.57 -5.25
CA LEU A 125 0.46 4.39 -4.82
C LEU A 125 -0.77 3.50 -4.65
N ALA A 126 -1.42 3.59 -3.49
CA ALA A 126 -2.73 3.01 -3.25
C ALA A 126 -3.81 4.05 -3.60
N VAL A 127 -4.72 3.67 -4.48
CA VAL A 127 -5.81 4.52 -4.97
C VAL A 127 -7.14 3.89 -4.58
N ALA A 128 -8.03 4.66 -3.97
CA ALA A 128 -9.40 4.27 -3.70
C ALA A 128 -10.30 4.69 -4.87
N ARG A 129 -11.23 3.81 -5.26
CA ARG A 129 -12.33 4.08 -6.19
C ARG A 129 -13.59 4.38 -5.39
N LEU A 130 -13.90 5.66 -5.23
CA LEU A 130 -14.99 6.15 -4.40
C LEU A 130 -16.19 6.67 -5.23
N GLY A 131 -16.12 6.52 -6.55
CA GLY A 131 -17.12 7.02 -7.50
C GLY A 131 -18.51 6.42 -7.26
N LYS A 132 -19.53 7.13 -7.77
CA LYS A 132 -20.96 6.75 -7.64
C LYS A 132 -21.41 5.70 -8.67
N GLU A 133 -20.51 5.23 -9.53
CA GLU A 133 -20.83 4.36 -10.67
C GLU A 133 -21.28 2.96 -10.25
N GLU A 134 -21.00 2.58 -9.00
CA GLU A 134 -21.42 1.30 -8.44
C GLU A 134 -22.56 1.55 -7.44
N PRO A 135 -23.70 0.87 -7.59
CA PRO A 135 -24.83 1.10 -6.73
C PRO A 135 -24.50 0.70 -5.28
N ASP A 136 -25.02 1.45 -4.37
CA ASP A 136 -25.28 1.11 -2.96
C ASP A 136 -24.09 0.84 -2.02
N THR A 137 -22.85 0.78 -2.49
CA THR A 137 -21.69 0.62 -1.58
C THR A 137 -21.12 1.98 -1.17
N PRO A 138 -21.26 2.38 0.10
CA PRO A 138 -20.80 3.68 0.56
C PRO A 138 -19.28 3.88 0.39
N PRO A 139 -18.79 5.12 0.13
CA PRO A 139 -17.35 5.40 0.02
C PRO A 139 -16.54 4.93 1.23
N LEU A 140 -17.11 4.98 2.43
CA LEU A 140 -16.44 4.54 3.65
C LEU A 140 -16.21 3.02 3.65
N GLU A 141 -17.18 2.23 3.20
CA GLU A 141 -17.03 0.77 3.08
C GLU A 141 -15.94 0.41 2.07
N ARG A 142 -15.91 1.10 0.92
CA ARG A 142 -14.85 0.96 -0.08
C ARG A 142 -13.46 1.29 0.48
N MET A 143 -13.38 2.30 1.34
CA MET A 143 -12.13 2.67 2.01
C MET A 143 -11.69 1.60 3.02
N ILE A 144 -12.63 0.96 3.74
CA ILE A 144 -12.34 -0.17 4.63
C ILE A 144 -11.76 -1.34 3.82
N SER A 145 -12.38 -1.69 2.69
CA SER A 145 -11.88 -2.74 1.78
C SER A 145 -10.46 -2.46 1.30
N LEU A 146 -10.18 -1.23 0.85
CA LEU A 146 -8.82 -0.81 0.50
C LEU A 146 -7.86 -0.95 1.69
N GLY A 147 -8.27 -0.54 2.89
CA GLY A 147 -7.46 -0.66 4.11
C GLY A 147 -7.08 -2.11 4.39
N CYS A 148 -8.00 -3.05 4.22
CA CYS A 148 -7.77 -4.49 4.34
C CYS A 148 -6.79 -4.98 3.26
N ALA A 149 -6.95 -4.57 1.99
CA ALA A 149 -6.05 -4.92 0.91
C ALA A 149 -4.62 -4.41 1.16
N VAL A 150 -4.48 -3.18 1.62
CA VAL A 150 -3.18 -2.60 2.03
C VAL A 150 -2.57 -3.41 3.17
N GLN A 151 -3.34 -3.73 4.23
CA GLN A 151 -2.82 -4.53 5.35
C GLN A 151 -2.35 -5.92 4.89
N ASN A 152 -3.06 -6.57 3.96
CA ASN A 152 -2.65 -7.86 3.41
C ASN A 152 -1.31 -7.76 2.66
N ILE A 153 -1.07 -6.68 1.89
CA ILE A 153 0.24 -6.41 1.28
C ILE A 153 1.33 -6.29 2.35
N LEU A 154 1.09 -5.53 3.43
CA LEU A 154 2.08 -5.32 4.48
C LEU A 154 2.42 -6.62 5.22
N LEU A 155 1.43 -7.48 5.49
CA LEU A 155 1.64 -8.80 6.11
C LEU A 155 2.38 -9.73 5.17
N SER A 156 2.01 -9.77 3.88
CA SER A 156 2.69 -10.57 2.87
C SER A 156 4.15 -10.12 2.68
N ALA A 157 4.42 -8.81 2.71
CA ALA A 157 5.79 -8.28 2.69
C ALA A 157 6.59 -8.75 3.92
N GLN A 158 5.99 -8.68 5.11
CA GLN A 158 6.61 -9.17 6.36
C GLN A 158 6.91 -10.66 6.31
N CYS A 159 5.98 -11.51 5.82
CA CYS A 159 6.19 -12.94 5.61
C CYS A 159 7.38 -13.23 4.70
N GLN A 160 7.61 -12.38 3.71
CA GLN A 160 8.70 -12.53 2.75
C GLN A 160 10.02 -11.87 3.21
N GLY A 161 10.09 -11.40 4.47
CA GLY A 161 11.29 -10.81 5.09
C GLY A 161 11.52 -9.34 4.74
N PHE A 162 10.56 -8.65 4.11
CA PHE A 162 10.69 -7.23 3.78
C PHE A 162 10.14 -6.33 4.88
N GLY A 163 10.80 -5.20 5.07
CA GLY A 163 10.24 -4.08 5.78
C GLY A 163 9.26 -3.28 4.92
N SER A 164 8.25 -2.71 5.56
CA SER A 164 7.26 -1.89 4.86
C SER A 164 6.80 -0.69 5.68
N GLY A 165 6.30 0.33 5.00
CA GLY A 165 5.73 1.49 5.66
C GLY A 165 4.82 2.30 4.74
N LEU A 166 3.77 2.88 5.32
CA LEU A 166 2.85 3.77 4.61
C LEU A 166 3.27 5.23 4.79
N THR A 167 3.09 6.01 3.74
CA THR A 167 3.26 7.48 3.77
C THR A 167 2.11 8.15 3.04
N SER A 168 1.53 9.19 3.68
CA SER A 168 0.42 9.99 3.14
C SER A 168 0.68 11.47 3.45
N GLY A 169 1.76 12.00 2.91
CA GLY A 169 2.11 13.40 3.11
C GLY A 169 1.10 14.36 2.43
N ARG A 170 1.14 15.64 2.81
CA ARG A 170 0.18 16.67 2.33
C ARG A 170 0.12 16.80 0.81
N ALA A 171 1.15 16.39 0.07
CA ALA A 171 1.15 16.42 -1.39
C ALA A 171 0.18 15.42 -2.03
N ILE A 172 -0.26 14.38 -1.30
CA ILE A 172 -1.04 13.27 -1.87
C ILE A 172 -2.40 13.73 -2.43
N GLY A 173 -3.05 14.68 -1.79
CA GLY A 173 -4.32 15.26 -2.23
C GLY A 173 -4.18 16.43 -3.21
N SER A 174 -2.98 16.76 -3.70
CA SER A 174 -2.78 17.89 -4.58
C SER A 174 -3.28 17.64 -6.00
N ALA A 175 -3.70 18.71 -6.70
CA ALA A 175 -4.06 18.64 -8.11
C ALA A 175 -2.91 18.10 -8.98
N ARG A 176 -1.66 18.41 -8.61
CA ARG A 176 -0.46 17.90 -9.29
C ARG A 176 -0.34 16.37 -9.17
N MET A 177 -0.67 15.82 -8.00
CA MET A 177 -0.69 14.38 -7.79
C MET A 177 -1.77 13.71 -8.65
N ARG A 178 -2.98 14.27 -8.65
CA ARG A 178 -4.06 13.79 -9.52
C ARG A 178 -3.66 13.78 -10.99
N ALA A 179 -3.01 14.86 -11.46
CA ALA A 179 -2.54 14.96 -12.83
C ALA A 179 -1.44 13.95 -13.17
N LEU A 180 -0.43 13.75 -12.29
CA LEU A 180 0.66 12.80 -12.52
C LEU A 180 0.15 11.37 -12.71
N PHE A 181 -0.84 10.95 -11.91
CA PHE A 181 -1.40 9.60 -11.93
C PHE A 181 -2.68 9.49 -12.77
N SER A 182 -3.09 10.56 -13.46
CA SER A 182 -4.31 10.62 -14.28
C SER A 182 -5.52 10.06 -13.53
N LEU A 183 -5.71 10.51 -12.26
CA LEU A 183 -6.81 10.05 -11.42
C LEU A 183 -8.12 10.67 -11.90
N PRO A 184 -9.10 9.87 -12.38
CA PRO A 184 -10.41 10.39 -12.76
C PRO A 184 -11.22 10.86 -11.55
N VAL A 185 -12.34 11.54 -11.82
CA VAL A 185 -13.32 11.86 -10.76
C VAL A 185 -13.80 10.56 -10.11
N GLY A 186 -13.88 10.53 -8.80
CA GLY A 186 -14.23 9.33 -8.04
C GLY A 186 -13.03 8.46 -7.64
N GLU A 187 -11.82 8.74 -8.11
CA GLU A 187 -10.59 8.12 -7.57
C GLU A 187 -9.82 9.08 -6.66
N GLU A 188 -9.30 8.54 -5.55
CA GLU A 188 -8.51 9.28 -4.57
C GLU A 188 -7.19 8.56 -4.27
N ALA A 189 -6.09 9.33 -4.32
CA ALA A 189 -4.78 8.86 -3.83
C ALA A 189 -4.83 8.78 -2.29
N VAL A 190 -4.58 7.60 -1.71
CA VAL A 190 -4.74 7.38 -0.27
C VAL A 190 -3.40 7.35 0.45
N CYS A 191 -2.49 6.52 0.01
CA CYS A 191 -1.16 6.43 0.60
C CYS A 191 -0.15 5.84 -0.39
N PHE A 192 1.13 6.11 -0.14
CA PHE A 192 2.21 5.35 -0.76
C PHE A 192 2.58 4.16 0.13
N ILE A 193 2.74 3.00 -0.48
CA ILE A 193 3.27 1.78 0.12
C ILE A 193 4.74 1.68 -0.26
N ASN A 194 5.60 1.71 0.75
CA ASN A 194 7.04 1.64 0.61
C ASN A 194 7.52 0.28 1.09
N ILE A 195 8.24 -0.48 0.28
CA ILE A 195 8.74 -1.83 0.62
C ILE A 195 10.21 -1.97 0.22
N GLY A 196 10.97 -2.67 1.05
CA GLY A 196 12.37 -2.97 0.81
C GLY A 196 12.98 -3.74 1.97
N THR A 197 14.27 -4.03 1.89
CA THR A 197 15.01 -4.63 3.01
C THR A 197 15.15 -3.62 4.14
N ALA A 198 14.80 -4.00 5.36
CA ALA A 198 14.96 -3.13 6.53
C ALA A 198 16.44 -3.04 6.94
N ALA A 199 17.08 -1.88 6.79
CA ALA A 199 18.48 -1.67 7.19
C ALA A 199 18.71 -1.85 8.70
N LYS A 200 17.66 -1.67 9.52
CA LYS A 200 17.70 -1.87 10.96
C LYS A 200 16.31 -2.27 11.46
N VAL A 201 16.26 -3.37 12.17
CA VAL A 201 15.06 -3.80 12.92
C VAL A 201 15.00 -2.98 14.21
N LYS A 202 13.84 -2.38 14.48
CA LYS A 202 13.59 -1.67 15.73
C LYS A 202 13.05 -2.63 16.79
N SER A 203 13.29 -2.30 18.06
CA SER A 203 12.59 -2.97 19.14
C SER A 203 11.07 -2.81 18.98
N PRO A 204 10.29 -3.84 19.35
CA PRO A 204 8.84 -3.76 19.35
C PRO A 204 8.32 -2.56 20.14
N ARG A 205 7.35 -1.85 19.58
CA ARG A 205 6.67 -0.78 20.31
C ARG A 205 5.59 -1.37 21.22
N GLN A 206 5.44 -0.79 22.39
CA GLN A 206 4.29 -1.09 23.23
C GLN A 206 3.00 -0.80 22.46
N ARG A 207 2.09 -1.76 22.48
CA ARG A 207 0.78 -1.61 21.85
C ARG A 207 -0.21 -1.06 22.88
N PRO A 208 -1.25 -0.33 22.43
CA PRO A 208 -2.28 0.13 23.35
C PRO A 208 -3.02 -1.07 23.96
N SER A 209 -3.47 -0.93 25.20
CA SER A 209 -4.36 -1.90 25.81
C SER A 209 -5.76 -1.83 25.16
N THR A 210 -6.46 -2.96 25.15
CA THR A 210 -7.74 -3.11 24.46
C THR A 210 -8.83 -2.18 24.96
N ASN A 211 -8.83 -1.83 26.25
CA ASN A 211 -9.79 -0.91 26.86
C ASN A 211 -9.76 0.52 26.30
N ARG A 212 -8.73 0.88 25.48
CA ARG A 212 -8.67 2.18 24.81
C ARG A 212 -9.49 2.25 23.52
N PHE A 213 -9.92 1.14 22.98
CA PHE A 213 -10.61 1.07 21.69
C PHE A 213 -11.73 0.02 21.64
N PHE A 214 -12.02 -0.65 22.76
CA PHE A 214 -13.10 -1.62 22.89
C PHE A 214 -14.07 -1.20 23.98
N ALA A 215 -15.34 -1.24 23.71
CA ALA A 215 -16.43 -1.04 24.68
C ALA A 215 -17.55 -2.04 24.39
N THR A 216 -18.32 -2.36 25.43
CA THR A 216 -19.56 -3.14 25.33
C THR A 216 -20.73 -2.16 25.38
N LEU A 217 -21.75 -2.37 24.57
CA LEU A 217 -23.02 -1.65 24.66
C LEU A 217 -23.77 -2.17 25.90
N ASP A 218 -24.09 -1.27 26.83
CA ASP A 218 -24.88 -1.55 28.03
C ASP A 218 -26.38 -1.49 27.74
#